data_4613089c7747ff4f6fc87d4970501d82
#
_entry.id   4613089c7747ff4f6fc87d4970501d82
#
_cell.length_a   1.000
_cell.length_b   1.000
_cell.length_c   1.000
_cell.angle_alpha   90.00
_cell.angle_beta   90.00
_cell.angle_gamma   90.00
#
_symmetry.space_group_name_H-M   'P 1'
#
loop_
_entity.id
_entity.type
_entity.pdbx_description
1 polymer ?
#
loop_
_entity_poly.entity_id
_entity_poly.type
_entity_poly.pdbx_seq_one_letter_code
_entity_poly.pdbx_strand_id
1 'polypeptide(L)'
;VADDMNNASEAHIPTVIADGLHIVYRVNGAKTGKGSATSALSRIVRRGDERGVRKVHAVKGVTFTAYRGEAIGLIGSNGSGKSTLLRAIAGLLPAERGKVYTDGQPSLLGVNAALMNDLTGERNVILGGLAMGMSREQIRERYQEIVDFSGINEKGDFITLPMRTYSSGMAARLRFSIAAAKDHDVLMIDEALATGDRKFQKRSEARIRELRKEAGTVFLVSHNNKSIRDTCDRVLWLERGELRMDGPTAEVLKEYEKFTGK
;
A
#
# COMPACT_ATOMS: atom_id res chain seq x y z
N VAL A 1 -36.36 -14.85 -5.84
CA VAL A 1 -35.67 -16.15 -5.68
C VAL A 1 -34.46 -16.25 -6.60
N ALA A 2 -34.49 -15.63 -7.82
CA ALA A 2 -33.35 -15.62 -8.74
C ALA A 2 -32.28 -14.58 -8.37
N ASP A 3 -32.65 -13.44 -7.77
CA ASP A 3 -31.71 -12.39 -7.33
C ASP A 3 -30.89 -12.80 -6.08
N ASP A 4 -31.47 -13.58 -5.17
CA ASP A 4 -30.76 -14.06 -3.98
C ASP A 4 -29.69 -15.13 -4.29
N MET A 5 -29.89 -15.92 -5.33
CA MET A 5 -28.91 -16.94 -5.75
C MET A 5 -27.69 -16.32 -6.44
N ASN A 6 -27.83 -15.17 -7.11
CA ASN A 6 -26.72 -14.49 -7.77
C ASN A 6 -25.81 -13.78 -6.75
N ASN A 7 -26.39 -13.21 -5.69
CA ASN A 7 -25.67 -12.53 -4.63
C ASN A 7 -24.84 -13.50 -3.73
N ALA A 8 -25.31 -14.73 -3.54
CA ALA A 8 -24.60 -15.76 -2.78
C ALA A 8 -23.38 -16.33 -3.53
N SER A 9 -23.37 -16.31 -4.88
CA SER A 9 -22.24 -16.78 -5.69
C SER A 9 -21.11 -15.76 -5.79
N GLU A 10 -21.40 -14.46 -5.73
CA GLU A 10 -20.40 -13.38 -5.76
C GLU A 10 -19.60 -13.28 -4.46
N ALA A 11 -20.18 -13.66 -3.33
CA ALA A 11 -19.57 -13.55 -1.99
C ALA A 11 -18.37 -14.49 -1.74
N HIS A 12 -18.06 -15.41 -2.67
CA HIS A 12 -17.00 -16.40 -2.50
C HIS A 12 -15.94 -16.39 -3.60
N ILE A 13 -15.86 -15.29 -4.39
CA ILE A 13 -14.83 -15.16 -5.42
C ILE A 13 -13.54 -14.67 -4.74
N PRO A 14 -12.46 -15.48 -4.72
CA PRO A 14 -11.19 -15.04 -4.17
C PRO A 14 -10.57 -13.96 -5.04
N THR A 15 -10.20 -12.85 -4.44
CA THR A 15 -9.54 -11.71 -5.11
C THR A 15 -8.06 -11.63 -4.80
N VAL A 16 -7.64 -12.08 -3.62
CA VAL A 16 -6.23 -12.19 -3.24
C VAL A 16 -6.01 -13.51 -2.49
N ILE A 17 -5.04 -14.28 -2.96
CA ILE A 17 -4.56 -15.48 -2.25
C ILE A 17 -3.08 -15.29 -1.97
N ALA A 18 -2.70 -15.23 -0.70
CA ALA A 18 -1.32 -15.34 -0.26
C ALA A 18 -1.09 -16.78 0.23
N ASP A 19 -0.15 -17.49 -0.37
CA ASP A 19 0.15 -18.88 -0.06
C ASP A 19 1.61 -19.02 0.39
N GLY A 20 1.80 -19.25 1.70
CA GLY A 20 3.10 -19.44 2.32
C GLY A 20 4.09 -18.31 2.02
N LEU A 21 3.64 -17.06 2.02
CA LEU A 21 4.40 -15.92 1.53
C LEU A 21 5.57 -15.56 2.45
N HIS A 22 6.79 -15.56 1.91
CA HIS A 22 8.00 -15.10 2.60
C HIS A 22 8.64 -13.95 1.85
N ILE A 23 8.89 -12.83 2.55
CA ILE A 23 9.60 -11.67 2.01
C ILE A 23 10.86 -11.42 2.84
N VAL A 24 12.00 -11.37 2.16
CA VAL A 24 13.31 -11.15 2.78
C VAL A 24 14.02 -9.98 2.14
N TYR A 25 14.34 -8.98 2.94
CA TYR A 25 15.22 -7.89 2.51
C TYR A 25 16.68 -8.29 2.70
N ARG A 26 17.50 -8.05 1.68
CA ARG A 26 18.95 -8.18 1.74
C ARG A 26 19.55 -6.79 1.88
N VAL A 27 20.00 -6.45 3.09
CA VAL A 27 20.62 -5.16 3.39
C VAL A 27 22.13 -5.33 3.40
N ASN A 28 22.82 -4.65 2.49
CA ASN A 28 24.28 -4.58 2.54
C ASN A 28 24.70 -3.80 3.78
N GLY A 29 25.36 -4.45 4.73
CA GLY A 29 25.87 -3.81 5.94
C GLY A 29 26.87 -2.73 5.55
N ALA A 30 26.61 -1.47 5.92
CA ALA A 30 27.63 -0.43 5.85
C ALA A 30 28.82 -0.89 6.72
N LYS A 31 30.01 -0.96 6.13
CA LYS A 31 31.24 -1.17 6.88
C LYS A 31 31.41 -0.01 7.86
N THR A 32 31.13 -0.22 9.13
CA THR A 32 31.66 0.64 10.18
C THR A 32 33.17 0.41 10.24
N GLY A 33 33.86 1.07 9.33
CA GLY A 33 35.31 1.01 9.26
C GLY A 33 35.92 2.05 10.18
N LYS A 34 36.29 1.67 11.40
CA LYS A 34 37.47 2.28 12.03
C LYS A 34 38.70 1.66 11.34
N GLY A 35 39.38 2.47 10.55
CA GLY A 35 40.54 2.05 9.79
C GLY A 35 41.70 1.65 10.69
N SER A 36 42.18 0.44 10.51
CA SER A 36 43.56 0.03 10.85
C SER A 36 44.18 -0.54 9.58
N ALA A 37 45.37 -0.07 9.24
CA ALA A 37 46.12 -0.45 8.05
C ALA A 37 46.44 -1.95 7.94
N THR A 38 46.32 -2.70 9.03
CA THR A 38 46.54 -4.15 9.10
C THR A 38 45.39 -4.99 8.52
N SER A 39 44.24 -4.36 8.23
CA SER A 39 43.05 -5.07 7.68
C SER A 39 43.09 -5.23 6.16
N ALA A 40 44.00 -4.60 5.46
CA ALA A 40 44.09 -4.65 3.98
C ALA A 40 44.63 -5.99 3.46
N LEU A 41 45.60 -6.58 4.15
CA LEU A 41 46.25 -7.84 3.75
C LEU A 41 45.35 -9.07 4.01
N SER A 42 44.51 -9.04 5.05
CA SER A 42 43.56 -10.14 5.35
C SER A 42 42.41 -10.25 4.35
N ARG A 43 42.19 -9.21 3.51
CA ARG A 43 41.13 -9.18 2.47
C ARG A 43 41.49 -9.97 1.22
N ILE A 44 42.78 -10.18 0.94
CA ILE A 44 43.25 -10.85 -0.27
C ILE A 44 43.20 -12.39 -0.12
N VAL A 45 43.31 -12.91 1.08
CA VAL A 45 43.41 -14.36 1.36
C VAL A 45 42.05 -15.05 1.57
N ARG A 46 40.97 -14.29 1.84
CA ARG A 46 39.62 -14.85 2.02
C ARG A 46 38.68 -14.59 0.84
N ARG A 47 38.95 -15.28 -0.26
CA ARG A 47 38.00 -15.48 -1.35
C ARG A 47 36.91 -16.44 -0.86
N GLY A 48 35.70 -15.95 -0.62
CA GLY A 48 34.54 -16.81 -0.47
C GLY A 48 33.68 -16.65 0.79
N ASP A 49 33.56 -15.43 1.32
CA ASP A 49 32.64 -15.22 2.44
C ASP A 49 31.67 -14.05 2.13
N GLU A 50 30.37 -14.34 2.03
CA GLU A 50 29.28 -13.38 1.85
C GLU A 50 29.13 -12.45 3.09
N ARG A 51 30.26 -11.89 3.55
CA ARG A 51 30.33 -11.06 4.74
C ARG A 51 29.83 -9.66 4.44
N GLY A 52 28.59 -9.37 4.82
CA GLY A 52 28.02 -8.04 4.82
C GLY A 52 26.57 -7.93 4.40
N VAL A 53 25.92 -9.00 3.95
CA VAL A 53 24.49 -8.98 3.64
C VAL A 53 23.69 -9.45 4.85
N ARG A 54 23.02 -8.52 5.53
CA ARG A 54 22.05 -8.86 6.59
C ARG A 54 20.70 -9.18 5.94
N LYS A 55 20.20 -10.38 6.19
CA LYS A 55 18.84 -10.77 5.80
C LYS A 55 17.85 -10.33 6.87
N VAL A 56 16.83 -9.57 6.47
CA VAL A 56 15.70 -9.17 7.31
C VAL A 56 14.47 -9.87 6.79
N HIS A 57 13.98 -10.86 7.52
CA HIS A 57 12.79 -11.63 7.18
C HIS A 57 11.55 -10.84 7.63
N ALA A 58 10.97 -10.09 6.71
CA ALA A 58 9.90 -9.14 6.99
C ALA A 58 8.50 -9.77 6.96
N VAL A 59 8.30 -10.83 6.15
CA VAL A 59 7.07 -11.63 6.10
C VAL A 59 7.47 -13.09 6.11
N LYS A 60 6.83 -13.93 6.95
CA LYS A 60 7.27 -15.27 7.29
C LYS A 60 6.12 -16.27 7.18
N GLY A 61 5.91 -16.84 5.99
CA GLY A 61 4.95 -17.90 5.74
C GLY A 61 3.51 -17.46 5.92
N VAL A 62 3.17 -16.23 5.53
CA VAL A 62 1.81 -15.69 5.65
C VAL A 62 0.91 -16.34 4.61
N THR A 63 -0.21 -16.92 5.07
CA THR A 63 -1.24 -17.54 4.22
C THR A 63 -2.61 -17.00 4.60
N PHE A 64 -3.34 -16.47 3.62
CA PHE A 64 -4.74 -16.07 3.74
C PHE A 64 -5.38 -15.97 2.36
N THR A 65 -6.73 -15.98 2.34
CA THR A 65 -7.52 -15.70 1.13
C THR A 65 -8.44 -14.53 1.42
N ALA A 66 -8.45 -13.53 0.56
CA ALA A 66 -9.41 -12.44 0.59
C ALA A 66 -10.44 -12.61 -0.53
N TYR A 67 -11.68 -12.23 -0.26
CA TYR A 67 -12.79 -12.42 -1.16
C TYR A 67 -13.38 -11.07 -1.61
N ARG A 68 -14.08 -11.10 -2.75
CA ARG A 68 -14.78 -9.93 -3.29
C ARG A 68 -15.78 -9.39 -2.27
N GLY A 69 -15.78 -8.08 -2.09
CA GLY A 69 -16.63 -7.38 -1.12
C GLY A 69 -16.04 -7.26 0.28
N GLU A 70 -14.94 -7.96 0.61
CA GLU A 70 -14.33 -7.83 1.92
C GLU A 70 -13.56 -6.52 2.13
N ALA A 71 -13.73 -5.92 3.31
CA ALA A 71 -12.89 -4.86 3.82
C ALA A 71 -12.00 -5.41 4.96
N ILE A 72 -10.71 -5.55 4.70
CA ILE A 72 -9.76 -6.23 5.57
C ILE A 72 -8.83 -5.24 6.23
N GLY A 73 -8.86 -5.16 7.55
CA GLY A 73 -7.91 -4.38 8.34
C GLY A 73 -6.58 -5.11 8.52
N LEU A 74 -5.47 -4.40 8.39
CA LEU A 74 -4.15 -4.94 8.63
C LEU A 74 -3.53 -4.23 9.83
N ILE A 75 -3.41 -4.92 10.97
CA ILE A 75 -2.90 -4.37 12.23
C ILE A 75 -1.62 -5.08 12.70
N GLY A 76 -0.96 -4.48 13.69
CA GLY A 76 0.27 -5.00 14.29
C GLY A 76 1.26 -3.90 14.63
N SER A 77 2.30 -4.24 15.37
CA SER A 77 3.35 -3.31 15.81
C SER A 77 4.10 -2.65 14.64
N ASN A 78 4.82 -1.55 14.90
CA ASN A 78 5.71 -0.97 13.90
C ASN A 78 6.80 -1.99 13.51
N GLY A 79 7.02 -2.16 12.21
CA GLY A 79 7.96 -3.17 11.70
C GLY A 79 7.41 -4.61 11.69
N SER A 80 6.12 -4.84 11.97
CA SER A 80 5.52 -6.19 11.92
C SER A 80 5.37 -6.78 10.51
N GLY A 81 5.61 -5.98 9.45
CA GLY A 81 5.57 -6.46 8.06
C GLY A 81 4.37 -6.00 7.24
N LYS A 82 3.43 -5.19 7.80
CA LYS A 82 2.20 -4.73 7.14
C LYS A 82 2.44 -4.11 5.77
N SER A 83 3.21 -3.02 5.71
CA SER A 83 3.52 -2.33 4.44
C SER A 83 4.33 -3.21 3.48
N THR A 84 5.11 -4.16 4.00
CA THR A 84 5.82 -5.15 3.18
C THR A 84 4.84 -6.13 2.54
N LEU A 85 3.87 -6.61 3.31
CA LEU A 85 2.81 -7.49 2.81
C LEU A 85 1.98 -6.80 1.72
N LEU A 86 1.54 -5.55 1.96
CA LEU A 86 0.80 -4.78 0.94
C LEU A 86 1.61 -4.59 -0.35
N ARG A 87 2.90 -4.27 -0.24
CA ARG A 87 3.77 -4.15 -1.43
C ARG A 87 3.96 -5.47 -2.16
N ALA A 88 3.99 -6.59 -1.46
CA ALA A 88 4.07 -7.90 -2.09
C ALA A 88 2.76 -8.25 -2.83
N ILE A 89 1.60 -7.96 -2.23
CA ILE A 89 0.28 -8.10 -2.88
C ILE A 89 0.19 -7.21 -4.13
N ALA A 90 0.72 -5.98 -4.05
CA ALA A 90 0.78 -5.06 -5.19
C ALA A 90 1.78 -5.47 -6.29
N GLY A 91 2.50 -6.59 -6.14
CA GLY A 91 3.51 -7.02 -7.10
C GLY A 91 4.79 -6.17 -7.09
N LEU A 92 4.97 -5.28 -6.09
CA LEU A 92 6.11 -4.36 -5.98
C LEU A 92 7.33 -4.99 -5.29
N LEU A 93 7.15 -6.16 -4.66
CA LEU A 93 8.21 -6.90 -3.98
C LEU A 93 8.13 -8.37 -4.37
N PRO A 94 9.24 -8.97 -4.86
CA PRO A 94 9.27 -10.39 -5.17
C PRO A 94 9.26 -11.22 -3.88
N ALA A 95 8.54 -12.34 -3.90
CA ALA A 95 8.56 -13.32 -2.84
C ALA A 95 9.87 -14.13 -2.88
N GLU A 96 10.49 -14.35 -1.71
CA GLU A 96 11.60 -15.31 -1.56
C GLU A 96 11.08 -16.76 -1.63
N ARG A 97 9.86 -16.98 -1.07
CA ARG A 97 9.10 -18.26 -1.12
C ARG A 97 7.62 -17.94 -1.06
N GLY A 98 6.81 -18.91 -1.50
CA GLY A 98 5.37 -18.78 -1.59
C GLY A 98 4.95 -17.96 -2.80
N LYS A 99 3.65 -17.68 -2.89
CA LYS A 99 3.07 -16.97 -4.04
C LYS A 99 1.94 -16.05 -3.59
N VAL A 100 1.71 -15.01 -4.38
CA VAL A 100 0.50 -14.17 -4.31
C VAL A 100 -0.22 -14.29 -5.64
N TYR A 101 -1.52 -14.55 -5.58
CA TYR A 101 -2.41 -14.53 -6.72
C TYR A 101 -3.42 -13.42 -6.51
N THR A 102 -3.73 -12.65 -7.55
CA THR A 102 -4.70 -11.57 -7.51
C THR A 102 -5.65 -11.66 -8.69
N ASP A 103 -6.93 -11.41 -8.44
CA ASP A 103 -7.94 -11.21 -9.47
C ASP A 103 -7.96 -9.71 -9.81
N GLY A 104 -7.58 -9.39 -11.06
CA GLY A 104 -7.37 -8.01 -11.49
C GLY A 104 -6.05 -7.37 -11.03
N GLN A 105 -5.97 -6.06 -11.13
CA GLN A 105 -4.78 -5.28 -10.77
C GLN A 105 -4.88 -4.70 -9.37
N PRO A 106 -4.05 -5.16 -8.42
CA PRO A 106 -3.99 -4.57 -7.08
C PRO A 106 -3.38 -3.16 -7.15
N SER A 107 -4.00 -2.22 -6.47
CA SER A 107 -3.56 -0.82 -6.38
C SER A 107 -3.21 -0.44 -4.96
N LEU A 108 -1.97 -0.01 -4.74
CA LEU A 108 -1.53 0.58 -3.48
C LEU A 108 -1.62 2.11 -3.61
N LEU A 109 -2.60 2.71 -2.93
CA LEU A 109 -2.79 4.16 -2.96
C LEU A 109 -1.51 4.90 -2.56
N GLY A 110 -1.13 5.86 -3.40
CA GLY A 110 0.02 6.74 -3.13
C GLY A 110 1.40 6.21 -3.53
N VAL A 111 1.55 4.95 -3.92
CA VAL A 111 2.86 4.37 -4.31
C VAL A 111 2.99 4.20 -5.82
N ASN A 112 1.92 3.89 -6.53
CA ASN A 112 1.99 3.48 -7.94
C ASN A 112 2.00 4.63 -8.96
N ALA A 113 1.80 5.88 -8.54
CA ALA A 113 1.91 7.00 -9.46
C ALA A 113 3.40 7.33 -9.71
N ALA A 114 3.93 6.87 -10.83
CA ALA A 114 5.29 7.19 -11.29
C ALA A 114 5.36 8.67 -11.71
N LEU A 115 5.38 9.58 -10.72
CA LEU A 115 5.45 11.01 -10.99
C LEU A 115 6.89 11.47 -11.15
N MET A 116 7.10 12.35 -12.13
CA MET A 116 8.42 12.91 -12.48
C MET A 116 8.49 14.39 -12.06
N ASN A 117 9.49 14.72 -11.24
CA ASN A 117 9.64 16.06 -10.69
C ASN A 117 9.86 17.15 -11.75
N ASP A 118 10.47 16.80 -12.89
CA ASP A 118 10.76 17.74 -13.96
C ASP A 118 9.59 17.98 -14.92
N LEU A 119 8.53 17.19 -14.82
CA LEU A 119 7.30 17.38 -15.58
C LEU A 119 6.32 18.27 -14.81
N THR A 120 5.47 18.97 -15.56
CA THR A 120 4.34 19.74 -15.00
C THR A 120 3.33 18.81 -14.31
N GLY A 121 2.49 19.37 -13.43
CA GLY A 121 1.40 18.61 -12.83
C GLY A 121 0.48 17.99 -13.87
N GLU A 122 0.13 18.71 -14.93
CA GLU A 122 -0.68 18.21 -16.07
C GLU A 122 -0.09 16.94 -16.67
N ARG A 123 1.20 16.99 -17.02
CA ARG A 123 1.90 15.83 -17.60
C ARG A 123 1.99 14.67 -16.61
N ASN A 124 2.12 14.98 -15.33
CA ASN A 124 2.12 13.98 -14.28
C ASN A 124 0.74 13.35 -14.06
N VAL A 125 -0.37 14.07 -14.23
CA VAL A 125 -1.72 13.48 -14.23
C VAL A 125 -1.83 12.45 -15.35
N ILE A 126 -1.39 12.81 -16.56
CA ILE A 126 -1.43 11.89 -17.71
C ILE A 126 -0.52 10.67 -17.47
N LEU A 127 0.74 10.91 -17.09
CA LEU A 127 1.72 9.85 -16.85
C LEU A 127 1.28 8.91 -15.72
N GLY A 128 0.82 9.47 -14.61
CA GLY A 128 0.35 8.70 -13.46
C GLY A 128 -0.89 7.89 -13.77
N GLY A 129 -1.86 8.46 -14.49
CA GLY A 129 -3.06 7.76 -14.95
C GLY A 129 -2.72 6.58 -15.87
N LEU A 130 -1.85 6.78 -16.86
CA LEU A 130 -1.35 5.72 -17.74
C LEU A 130 -0.61 4.63 -16.96
N ALA A 131 0.27 5.01 -16.04
CA ALA A 131 1.01 4.05 -15.19
C ALA A 131 0.07 3.20 -14.31
N MET A 132 -1.09 3.74 -13.96
CA MET A 132 -2.14 3.02 -13.24
C MET A 132 -3.08 2.22 -14.16
N GLY A 133 -2.83 2.22 -15.49
CA GLY A 133 -3.59 1.47 -16.47
C GLY A 133 -4.89 2.13 -16.90
N MET A 134 -5.06 3.45 -16.70
CA MET A 134 -6.17 4.20 -17.29
C MET A 134 -5.93 4.44 -18.78
N SER A 135 -6.99 4.43 -19.59
CA SER A 135 -6.90 4.86 -20.98
C SER A 135 -6.74 6.38 -21.09
N ARG A 136 -6.30 6.86 -22.25
CA ARG A 136 -6.19 8.31 -22.50
C ARG A 136 -7.55 9.02 -22.44
N GLU A 137 -8.60 8.35 -22.86
CA GLU A 137 -9.99 8.81 -22.79
C GLU A 137 -10.43 8.97 -21.33
N GLN A 138 -10.23 7.94 -20.51
CA GLN A 138 -10.54 7.97 -19.08
C GLN A 138 -9.78 9.10 -18.36
N ILE A 139 -8.48 9.28 -18.67
CA ILE A 139 -7.70 10.37 -18.08
C ILE A 139 -8.26 11.73 -18.49
N ARG A 140 -8.65 11.90 -19.76
CA ARG A 140 -9.20 13.16 -20.24
C ARG A 140 -10.53 13.50 -19.56
N GLU A 141 -11.41 12.51 -19.42
CA GLU A 141 -12.71 12.66 -18.76
C GLU A 141 -12.56 13.01 -17.27
N ARG A 142 -11.61 12.38 -16.59
CA ARG A 142 -11.39 12.56 -15.13
C ARG A 142 -10.36 13.64 -14.80
N TYR A 143 -9.74 14.27 -15.79
CA TYR A 143 -8.64 15.24 -15.58
C TYR A 143 -9.04 16.37 -14.63
N GLN A 144 -10.16 17.02 -14.89
CA GLN A 144 -10.62 18.16 -14.10
C GLN A 144 -10.96 17.72 -12.66
N GLU A 145 -11.62 16.58 -12.50
CA GLU A 145 -11.90 15.99 -11.19
C GLU A 145 -10.61 15.75 -10.38
N ILE A 146 -9.58 15.18 -11.01
CA ILE A 146 -8.27 14.94 -10.38
C ILE A 146 -7.65 16.25 -9.90
N VAL A 147 -7.65 17.27 -10.74
CA VAL A 147 -7.06 18.58 -10.42
C VAL A 147 -7.81 19.24 -9.27
N ASP A 148 -9.15 19.30 -9.35
CA ASP A 148 -10.00 19.92 -8.33
C ASP A 148 -9.92 19.16 -7.01
N PHE A 149 -9.94 17.84 -7.04
CA PHE A 149 -9.79 17.02 -5.84
C PHE A 149 -8.45 17.24 -5.15
N SER A 150 -7.36 17.39 -5.90
CA SER A 150 -6.03 17.65 -5.34
C SER A 150 -5.94 19.01 -4.63
N GLY A 151 -6.78 19.97 -5.02
CA GLY A 151 -6.73 21.35 -4.58
C GLY A 151 -5.40 22.03 -4.92
N ILE A 152 -4.73 21.58 -6.01
CA ILE A 152 -3.41 22.08 -6.38
C ILE A 152 -3.49 23.55 -6.79
N ASN A 153 -4.58 23.96 -7.41
CA ASN A 153 -4.80 25.30 -7.95
C ASN A 153 -5.52 26.25 -6.97
N GLU A 154 -5.79 25.86 -5.71
CA GLU A 154 -6.50 26.72 -4.74
C GLU A 154 -5.78 28.07 -4.49
N LYS A 155 -4.46 28.14 -4.72
CA LYS A 155 -3.65 29.36 -4.46
C LYS A 155 -2.97 29.92 -5.70
N GLY A 156 -3.29 29.42 -6.89
CA GLY A 156 -2.68 29.80 -8.16
C GLY A 156 -2.66 28.63 -9.14
N ASP A 157 -2.25 28.89 -10.36
CA ASP A 157 -2.21 27.88 -11.42
C ASP A 157 -0.93 27.01 -11.31
N PHE A 158 -0.87 26.19 -10.23
CA PHE A 158 0.26 25.32 -9.98
C PHE A 158 0.32 24.09 -10.87
N ILE A 159 -0.83 23.65 -11.41
CA ILE A 159 -0.88 22.43 -12.25
C ILE A 159 0.01 22.54 -13.51
N THR A 160 0.20 23.74 -14.02
CA THR A 160 1.05 24.03 -15.19
C THR A 160 2.54 24.09 -14.85
N LEU A 161 2.90 24.14 -13.56
CA LEU A 161 4.28 24.24 -13.10
C LEU A 161 4.93 22.86 -12.91
N PRO A 162 6.28 22.75 -13.06
CA PRO A 162 7.01 21.52 -12.77
C PRO A 162 6.84 21.08 -11.33
N MET A 163 6.63 19.77 -11.08
CA MET A 163 6.41 19.24 -9.73
C MET A 163 7.56 19.46 -8.74
N ARG A 164 8.78 19.72 -9.21
CA ARG A 164 9.90 20.12 -8.33
C ARG A 164 9.64 21.42 -7.56
N THR A 165 8.70 22.26 -8.03
CA THR A 165 8.29 23.49 -7.33
C THR A 165 7.20 23.24 -6.27
N TYR A 166 6.66 22.04 -6.18
CA TYR A 166 5.61 21.69 -5.24
C TYR A 166 6.16 21.43 -3.85
N SER A 167 5.38 21.78 -2.82
CA SER A 167 5.64 21.28 -1.49
C SER A 167 5.40 19.75 -1.45
N SER A 168 5.98 19.07 -0.45
CA SER A 168 5.75 17.64 -0.26
C SER A 168 4.26 17.30 -0.13
N GLY A 169 3.49 18.17 0.55
CA GLY A 169 2.04 18.03 0.68
C GLY A 169 1.30 18.19 -0.64
N MET A 170 1.68 19.14 -1.50
CA MET A 170 1.10 19.32 -2.83
C MET A 170 1.35 18.09 -3.71
N ALA A 171 2.59 17.61 -3.73
CA ALA A 171 2.95 16.41 -4.50
C ALA A 171 2.19 15.18 -4.00
N ALA A 172 2.04 15.00 -2.69
CA ALA A 172 1.29 13.90 -2.10
C ALA A 172 -0.21 13.97 -2.43
N ARG A 173 -0.82 15.17 -2.39
CA ARG A 173 -2.23 15.39 -2.76
C ARG A 173 -2.47 15.04 -4.21
N LEU A 174 -1.64 15.52 -5.15
CA LEU A 174 -1.79 15.20 -6.58
C LEU A 174 -1.64 13.70 -6.82
N ARG A 175 -0.65 13.06 -6.21
CA ARG A 175 -0.44 11.61 -6.31
C ARG A 175 -1.63 10.81 -5.82
N PHE A 176 -2.20 11.17 -4.67
CA PHE A 176 -3.40 10.55 -4.14
C PHE A 176 -4.60 10.75 -5.08
N SER A 177 -4.80 11.97 -5.61
CA SER A 177 -5.93 12.30 -6.49
C SER A 177 -5.91 11.48 -7.78
N ILE A 178 -4.74 11.31 -8.38
CA ILE A 178 -4.57 10.45 -9.57
C ILE A 178 -4.92 9.00 -9.21
N ALA A 179 -4.42 8.50 -8.10
CA ALA A 179 -4.68 7.13 -7.68
C ALA A 179 -6.16 6.91 -7.34
N ALA A 180 -6.81 7.86 -6.68
CA ALA A 180 -8.22 7.78 -6.29
C ALA A 180 -9.21 7.99 -7.45
N ALA A 181 -8.73 8.39 -8.63
CA ALA A 181 -9.57 8.57 -9.81
C ALA A 181 -9.83 7.28 -10.60
N LYS A 182 -9.11 6.20 -10.31
CA LYS A 182 -9.29 4.90 -10.97
C LYS A 182 -10.23 4.01 -10.15
N ASP A 183 -10.97 3.14 -10.83
CA ASP A 183 -11.70 2.04 -10.22
C ASP A 183 -10.71 0.89 -9.91
N HIS A 184 -10.87 0.22 -8.78
CA HIS A 184 -9.91 -0.75 -8.28
C HIS A 184 -10.55 -2.11 -8.01
N ASP A 185 -9.97 -3.19 -8.54
CA ASP A 185 -10.37 -4.57 -8.19
C ASP A 185 -9.93 -4.90 -6.76
N VAL A 186 -8.67 -4.60 -6.45
CA VAL A 186 -8.09 -4.73 -5.11
C VAL A 186 -7.45 -3.40 -4.72
N LEU A 187 -8.02 -2.74 -3.72
CA LEU A 187 -7.57 -1.45 -3.21
C LEU A 187 -6.79 -1.63 -1.90
N MET A 188 -5.58 -1.11 -1.86
CA MET A 188 -4.76 -1.12 -0.65
C MET A 188 -4.47 0.29 -0.19
N ILE A 189 -4.76 0.57 1.08
CA ILE A 189 -4.62 1.89 1.70
C ILE A 189 -3.65 1.76 2.88
N ASP A 190 -2.50 2.43 2.76
CA ASP A 190 -1.58 2.58 3.90
C ASP A 190 -1.79 3.96 4.52
N GLU A 191 -2.14 4.02 5.81
CA GLU A 191 -2.44 5.25 6.56
C GLU A 191 -1.30 6.28 6.52
N ALA A 192 -0.07 5.85 6.24
CA ALA A 192 1.07 6.76 6.00
C ALA A 192 0.80 7.76 4.85
N LEU A 193 -0.28 7.57 4.09
CA LEU A 193 -0.72 8.45 3.01
C LEU A 193 -1.66 9.59 3.46
N ALA A 194 -2.06 9.63 4.72
CA ALA A 194 -2.85 10.73 5.30
C ALA A 194 -2.00 12.03 5.45
N THR A 195 -1.26 12.36 4.37
CA THR A 195 -0.46 13.59 4.27
C THR A 195 -1.31 14.70 3.65
N GLY A 196 -1.36 15.85 4.29
CA GLY A 196 -2.10 17.01 3.81
C GLY A 196 -2.69 17.81 4.96
N ASP A 197 -3.34 18.91 4.62
CA ASP A 197 -4.11 19.69 5.59
C ASP A 197 -5.42 18.98 5.98
N ARG A 198 -6.06 19.44 7.05
CA ARG A 198 -7.31 18.85 7.56
C ARG A 198 -8.45 18.80 6.52
N LYS A 199 -8.45 19.78 5.59
CA LYS A 199 -9.48 19.86 4.54
C LYS A 199 -9.30 18.71 3.53
N PHE A 200 -8.05 18.46 3.11
CA PHE A 200 -7.73 17.35 2.21
C PHE A 200 -7.93 15.99 2.88
N GLN A 201 -7.56 15.84 4.17
CA GLN A 201 -7.78 14.61 4.92
C GLN A 201 -9.27 14.22 4.94
N LYS A 202 -10.17 15.16 5.25
CA LYS A 202 -11.63 14.89 5.21
C LYS A 202 -12.13 14.50 3.82
N ARG A 203 -11.64 15.16 2.75
CA ARG A 203 -12.00 14.79 1.36
C ARG A 203 -11.50 13.40 1.01
N SER A 204 -10.25 13.09 1.38
CA SER A 204 -9.64 11.78 1.14
C SER A 204 -10.37 10.66 1.87
N GLU A 205 -10.76 10.88 3.14
CA GLU A 205 -11.56 9.91 3.90
C GLU A 205 -12.93 9.65 3.27
N ALA A 206 -13.59 10.71 2.74
CA ALA A 206 -14.86 10.57 2.03
C ALA A 206 -14.66 9.74 0.74
N ARG A 207 -13.64 10.08 -0.07
CA ARG A 207 -13.34 9.36 -1.31
C ARG A 207 -12.94 7.90 -1.07
N ILE A 208 -12.17 7.63 -0.02
CA ILE A 208 -11.82 6.26 0.39
C ILE A 208 -13.09 5.46 0.72
N ARG A 209 -14.08 6.08 1.39
CA ARG A 209 -15.36 5.42 1.68
C ARG A 209 -16.17 5.10 0.42
N GLU A 210 -16.11 5.96 -0.60
CA GLU A 210 -16.74 5.72 -1.91
C GLU A 210 -16.01 4.58 -2.64
N LEU A 211 -14.70 4.70 -2.80
CA LEU A 211 -13.87 3.68 -3.46
C LEU A 211 -14.03 2.29 -2.84
N ARG A 212 -14.25 2.22 -1.51
CA ARG A 212 -14.52 0.95 -0.83
C ARG A 212 -15.83 0.29 -1.24
N LYS A 213 -16.86 1.08 -1.57
CA LYS A 213 -18.14 0.52 -2.04
C LYS A 213 -18.04 0.03 -3.48
N GLU A 214 -17.14 0.62 -4.25
CA GLU A 214 -16.92 0.34 -5.67
C GLU A 214 -15.86 -0.74 -5.89
N ALA A 215 -14.87 -0.84 -4.99
CA ALA A 215 -13.77 -1.81 -5.09
C ALA A 215 -14.23 -3.23 -4.80
N GLY A 216 -13.61 -4.18 -5.48
CA GLY A 216 -13.84 -5.61 -5.26
C GLY A 216 -13.39 -6.04 -3.85
N THR A 217 -12.21 -5.61 -3.41
CA THR A 217 -11.65 -5.93 -2.08
C THR A 217 -10.78 -4.77 -1.60
N VAL A 218 -10.84 -4.48 -0.30
CA VAL A 218 -10.06 -3.39 0.30
C VAL A 218 -9.17 -3.89 1.43
N PHE A 219 -7.90 -3.52 1.41
CA PHE A 219 -6.99 -3.65 2.55
C PHE A 219 -6.70 -2.28 3.15
N LEU A 220 -6.92 -2.13 4.45
CA LEU A 220 -6.67 -0.90 5.19
C LEU A 220 -5.62 -1.13 6.28
N VAL A 221 -4.49 -0.44 6.19
CA VAL A 221 -3.55 -0.30 7.31
C VAL A 221 -3.87 0.97 8.06
N SER A 222 -4.19 0.87 9.34
CA SER A 222 -4.38 2.01 10.22
C SER A 222 -3.82 1.74 11.61
N HIS A 223 -3.28 2.77 12.24
CA HIS A 223 -2.89 2.76 13.66
C HIS A 223 -4.05 3.13 14.58
N ASN A 224 -5.18 3.54 14.01
CA ASN A 224 -6.38 3.90 14.73
C ASN A 224 -7.37 2.72 14.75
N ASN A 225 -7.47 2.03 15.90
CA ASN A 225 -8.39 0.89 16.06
C ASN A 225 -9.85 1.27 15.77
N LYS A 226 -10.27 2.52 16.04
CA LYS A 226 -11.62 3.00 15.71
C LYS A 226 -11.83 3.00 14.20
N SER A 227 -10.86 3.52 13.43
CA SER A 227 -10.94 3.52 11.96
C SER A 227 -11.07 2.10 11.40
N ILE A 228 -10.31 1.14 11.94
CA ILE A 228 -10.42 -0.28 11.56
C ILE A 228 -11.80 -0.83 11.92
N ARG A 229 -12.29 -0.57 13.15
CA ARG A 229 -13.59 -1.06 13.63
C ARG A 229 -14.77 -0.54 12.81
N ASP A 230 -14.72 0.75 12.42
CA ASP A 230 -15.78 1.40 11.66
C ASP A 230 -15.74 1.04 10.16
N THR A 231 -14.64 0.41 9.72
CA THR A 231 -14.30 0.31 8.30
C THR A 231 -14.16 -1.12 7.81
N CYS A 232 -13.73 -2.05 8.64
CA CYS A 232 -13.33 -3.39 8.22
C CYS A 232 -14.18 -4.46 8.91
N ASP A 233 -14.55 -5.49 8.16
CA ASP A 233 -15.31 -6.62 8.65
C ASP A 233 -14.41 -7.72 9.23
N ARG A 234 -13.19 -7.79 8.69
CA ARG A 234 -12.16 -8.77 9.01
C ARG A 234 -10.82 -8.10 9.26
N VAL A 235 -10.00 -8.68 10.12
CA VAL A 235 -8.68 -8.16 10.46
C VAL A 235 -7.64 -9.26 10.40
N LEU A 236 -6.50 -8.94 9.76
CA LEU A 236 -5.27 -9.70 9.80
C LEU A 236 -4.31 -9.03 10.77
N TRP A 237 -3.96 -9.70 11.85
CA TRP A 237 -2.96 -9.22 12.80
C TRP A 237 -1.61 -9.83 12.51
N LEU A 238 -0.69 -8.97 12.04
CA LEU A 238 0.71 -9.35 11.84
C LEU A 238 1.55 -8.95 13.05
N GLU A 239 2.41 -9.87 13.49
CA GLU A 239 3.40 -9.58 14.51
C GLU A 239 4.73 -10.23 14.14
N ARG A 240 5.81 -9.44 14.09
CA ARG A 240 7.17 -9.88 13.72
C ARG A 240 7.25 -10.66 12.41
N GLY A 241 6.41 -10.29 11.44
CA GLY A 241 6.35 -10.89 10.11
C GLY A 241 5.43 -12.10 9.99
N GLU A 242 4.82 -12.56 11.06
CA GLU A 242 3.92 -13.73 11.09
C GLU A 242 2.46 -13.28 11.23
N LEU A 243 1.53 -14.02 10.61
CA LEU A 243 0.11 -13.85 10.79
C LEU A 243 -0.27 -14.49 12.13
N ARG A 244 -0.55 -13.65 13.12
CA ARG A 244 -0.87 -14.11 14.48
C ARG A 244 -2.35 -14.46 14.64
N MET A 245 -3.22 -13.67 14.01
CA MET A 245 -4.65 -13.91 14.02
C MET A 245 -5.30 -13.39 12.75
N ASP A 246 -6.32 -14.08 12.28
CA ASP A 246 -7.16 -13.76 11.15
C ASP A 246 -8.61 -14.04 11.51
N GLY A 247 -9.49 -13.04 11.46
CA GLY A 247 -10.87 -13.22 11.85
C GLY A 247 -11.69 -11.93 11.92
N PRO A 248 -12.90 -12.01 12.49
CA PRO A 248 -13.79 -10.86 12.63
C PRO A 248 -13.13 -9.70 13.39
N THR A 249 -13.39 -8.49 12.93
CA THR A 249 -12.75 -7.26 13.44
C THR A 249 -12.87 -7.12 14.97
N ALA A 250 -14.05 -7.40 15.53
CA ALA A 250 -14.28 -7.25 16.98
C ALA A 250 -13.41 -8.20 17.81
N GLU A 251 -13.26 -9.44 17.36
CA GLU A 251 -12.49 -10.48 18.06
C GLU A 251 -10.99 -10.18 18.01
N VAL A 252 -10.47 -9.90 16.79
CA VAL A 252 -9.05 -9.67 16.60
C VAL A 252 -8.60 -8.38 17.29
N LEU A 253 -9.40 -7.31 17.23
CA LEU A 253 -9.09 -6.07 17.93
C LEU A 253 -9.08 -6.24 19.45
N LYS A 254 -10.01 -7.00 20.00
CA LYS A 254 -10.06 -7.31 21.45
C LYS A 254 -8.77 -8.00 21.92
N GLU A 255 -8.29 -8.98 21.16
CA GLU A 255 -7.05 -9.70 21.51
C GLU A 255 -5.80 -8.83 21.29
N TYR A 256 -5.82 -7.98 20.25
CA TYR A 256 -4.74 -7.03 19.99
C TYR A 256 -4.63 -5.93 21.07
N GLU A 257 -5.76 -5.40 21.53
CA GLU A 257 -5.83 -4.42 22.63
C GLU A 257 -5.28 -5.01 23.94
N LYS A 258 -5.65 -6.25 24.28
CA LYS A 258 -5.05 -6.96 25.43
C LYS A 258 -3.52 -7.13 25.28
N PHE A 259 -3.06 -7.48 24.08
CA PHE A 259 -1.63 -7.66 23.81
C PHE A 259 -0.84 -6.37 23.93
N THR A 260 -1.41 -5.23 23.52
CA THR A 260 -0.75 -3.92 23.52
C THR A 260 -0.94 -3.13 24.81
N GLY A 261 -1.77 -3.62 25.75
CA GLY A 261 -2.04 -2.95 27.02
C GLY A 261 -2.90 -1.68 26.85
N LYS A 262 -3.72 -1.63 25.82
CA LYS A 262 -4.65 -0.51 25.52
C LYS A 262 -6.07 -0.88 25.88
#